data_b81a7272ba58a3fb3baa34e4282ecf2d
#
_entry.id   b81a7272ba58a3fb3baa34e4282ecf2d
#
_cell.length_a   1.000
_cell.length_b   1.000
_cell.length_c   1.000
_cell.angle_alpha   90.00
_cell.angle_beta   90.00
_cell.angle_gamma   90.00
#
_symmetry.space_group_name_H-M   'P 1'
#
loop_
_entity.id
_entity.type
_entity.pdbx_description
1 polymer ?
#
loop_
_entity_poly.entity_id
_entity_poly.type
_entity_poly.pdbx_seq_one_letter_code
_entity_poly.pdbx_strand_id
1 'polypeptide(L)'
;MRMRKKKHAEERLEACREYLYSHEGEPLTAPSAVFGKTDAPVYLEIGAGKGGFAVGMVKKTEEVCYFAMERVSDCVVLAAELAAREGVIDSLRFVIDNADNLLTIFAPGTVDRIFLNFSDPWSKKGYAKRRLTHRRYLAVYMNLLKDGGILQFKTDNVGLFDFTLEEIEAMGLAPTVVTRDLHSSEYDTDNVRTEYEEAFSSRGVNINMLRICKPIGFSVAVSPELSADRSAHNYYRKRED
;
A
#
# COMPACT_ATOMS: atom_id res chain seq x y z
N MET A 1 -12.81 -8.02 8.32
CA MET A 1 -12.84 -9.40 8.90
C MET A 1 -11.64 -9.56 9.83
N ARG A 2 -11.82 -9.93 11.09
CA ARG A 2 -10.69 -10.06 12.04
C ARG A 2 -9.94 -11.36 11.72
N MET A 3 -8.66 -11.25 11.37
CA MET A 3 -7.78 -12.40 11.15
C MET A 3 -7.66 -13.23 12.44
N ARG A 4 -7.72 -14.56 12.34
CA ARG A 4 -7.43 -15.44 13.48
C ARG A 4 -5.92 -15.58 13.62
N LYS A 5 -5.41 -15.57 14.88
CA LYS A 5 -3.99 -15.82 15.18
C LYS A 5 -3.53 -17.11 14.48
N LYS A 6 -2.39 -17.03 13.80
CA LYS A 6 -1.77 -18.18 13.15
C LYS A 6 -0.95 -18.96 14.18
N LYS A 7 -1.06 -20.28 14.13
CA LYS A 7 -0.18 -21.15 14.93
C LYS A 7 1.26 -20.99 14.45
N HIS A 8 2.19 -20.89 15.38
CA HIS A 8 3.63 -20.78 15.08
C HIS A 8 3.99 -19.60 14.16
N ALA A 9 3.29 -18.46 14.30
CA ALA A 9 3.45 -17.31 13.41
C ALA A 9 4.89 -16.77 13.40
N GLU A 10 5.54 -16.70 14.55
CA GLU A 10 6.91 -16.20 14.69
C GLU A 10 7.92 -17.13 14.00
N GLU A 11 7.83 -18.44 14.23
CA GLU A 11 8.70 -19.44 13.58
C GLU A 11 8.53 -19.43 12.06
N ARG A 12 7.28 -19.28 11.58
CA ARG A 12 6.95 -19.22 10.16
C ARG A 12 7.44 -17.93 9.49
N LEU A 13 7.37 -16.78 10.20
CA LEU A 13 7.96 -15.52 9.72
C LEU A 13 9.48 -15.62 9.67
N GLU A 14 10.12 -16.24 10.69
CA GLU A 14 11.55 -16.43 10.69
C GLU A 14 12.01 -17.31 9.52
N ALA A 15 11.25 -18.35 9.18
CA ALA A 15 11.52 -19.18 8.00
C ALA A 15 11.43 -18.41 6.66
N CYS A 16 10.73 -17.28 6.64
CA CYS A 16 10.60 -16.40 5.47
C CYS A 16 11.29 -15.04 5.69
N ARG A 17 12.25 -14.95 6.62
CA ARG A 17 12.89 -13.70 7.03
C ARG A 17 13.48 -12.90 5.88
N GLU A 18 14.02 -13.56 4.87
CA GLU A 18 14.59 -12.93 3.68
C GLU A 18 13.58 -12.08 2.89
N TYR A 19 12.28 -12.39 3.01
CA TYR A 19 11.19 -11.61 2.42
C TYR A 19 10.75 -10.42 3.29
N LEU A 20 11.28 -10.29 4.50
CA LEU A 20 10.91 -9.21 5.40
C LEU A 20 11.93 -8.07 5.31
N TYR A 21 11.44 -6.86 5.32
CA TYR A 21 12.25 -5.66 5.51
C TYR A 21 11.87 -4.99 6.82
N SER A 22 12.82 -4.89 7.72
CA SER A 22 12.71 -4.10 8.95
C SER A 22 13.53 -2.83 8.77
N HIS A 23 12.89 -1.70 8.96
CA HIS A 23 13.56 -0.41 8.85
C HIS A 23 14.16 0.00 10.20
N GLU A 24 15.42 0.42 10.18
CA GLU A 24 16.14 1.02 11.30
C GLU A 24 16.93 2.23 10.82
N GLY A 25 16.87 3.33 11.56
CA GLY A 25 17.63 4.56 11.26
C GLY A 25 16.92 5.54 10.33
N GLU A 26 17.70 6.18 9.46
CA GLU A 26 17.21 7.23 8.57
C GLU A 26 16.37 6.67 7.40
N PRO A 27 15.37 7.45 6.91
CA PRO A 27 14.53 7.00 5.80
C PRO A 27 15.35 6.62 4.55
N LEU A 28 14.90 5.57 3.84
CA LEU A 28 15.51 5.08 2.62
C LEU A 28 15.51 6.17 1.53
N THR A 29 16.68 6.64 1.15
CA THR A 29 16.87 7.56 0.01
C THR A 29 17.04 6.83 -1.32
N ALA A 30 17.41 5.55 -1.29
CA ALA A 30 17.55 4.67 -2.44
C ALA A 30 16.91 3.29 -2.13
N PRO A 31 15.56 3.17 -2.12
CA PRO A 31 14.90 1.93 -1.71
C PRO A 31 15.23 0.73 -2.61
N SER A 32 15.59 0.93 -3.89
CA SER A 32 16.02 -0.13 -4.81
C SER A 32 17.29 -0.86 -4.32
N ALA A 33 18.14 -0.20 -3.53
CA ALA A 33 19.34 -0.81 -2.97
C ALA A 33 19.02 -1.98 -2.01
N VAL A 34 17.84 -2.02 -1.39
CA VAL A 34 17.37 -3.16 -0.56
C VAL A 34 17.29 -4.46 -1.36
N PHE A 35 17.16 -4.34 -2.68
CA PHE A 35 17.09 -5.46 -3.63
C PHE A 35 18.40 -5.68 -4.39
N GLY A 36 19.48 -4.95 -4.03
CA GLY A 36 20.73 -4.98 -4.78
C GLY A 36 20.63 -4.34 -6.18
N LYS A 37 19.62 -3.50 -6.42
CA LYS A 37 19.36 -2.87 -7.72
C LYS A 37 19.67 -1.38 -7.65
N THR A 38 20.11 -0.82 -8.80
CA THR A 38 20.33 0.63 -8.96
C THR A 38 19.25 1.16 -9.91
N ASP A 39 18.58 2.25 -9.52
CA ASP A 39 17.59 2.98 -10.34
C ASP A 39 16.37 2.15 -10.83
N ALA A 40 16.14 0.97 -10.23
CA ALA A 40 14.94 0.19 -10.54
C ALA A 40 13.67 0.87 -10.00
N PRO A 41 12.53 0.74 -10.69
CA PRO A 41 11.25 1.30 -10.23
C PRO A 41 10.87 0.76 -8.85
N VAL A 42 10.44 1.65 -7.97
CA VAL A 42 10.02 1.33 -6.60
C VAL A 42 8.50 1.43 -6.49
N TYR A 43 7.86 0.31 -6.19
CA TYR A 43 6.41 0.23 -5.97
C TYR A 43 6.13 -0.05 -4.50
N LEU A 44 5.08 0.55 -3.98
CA LEU A 44 4.64 0.42 -2.60
C LEU A 44 3.14 0.07 -2.55
N GLU A 45 2.79 -1.04 -1.93
CA GLU A 45 1.41 -1.37 -1.60
C GLU A 45 1.18 -1.15 -0.10
N ILE A 46 0.06 -0.51 0.25
CA ILE A 46 -0.32 -0.24 1.64
C ILE A 46 -1.59 -1.01 1.97
N GLY A 47 -1.46 -1.95 2.91
CA GLY A 47 -2.51 -2.91 3.24
C GLY A 47 -2.46 -4.15 2.34
N ALA A 48 -1.28 -4.74 2.16
CA ALA A 48 -1.04 -5.85 1.22
C ALA A 48 -1.79 -7.16 1.59
N GLY A 49 -2.31 -7.25 2.79
CA GLY A 49 -3.06 -8.43 3.24
C GLY A 49 -2.24 -9.71 3.13
N LYS A 50 -2.70 -10.67 2.32
CA LYS A 50 -2.02 -11.96 2.12
C LYS A 50 -1.04 -11.96 0.93
N GLY A 51 -0.75 -10.81 0.35
CA GLY A 51 0.31 -10.63 -0.64
C GLY A 51 -0.02 -11.07 -2.07
N GLY A 52 -1.23 -11.51 -2.37
CA GLY A 52 -1.60 -11.99 -3.71
C GLY A 52 -1.41 -10.94 -4.79
N PHE A 53 -1.79 -9.69 -4.54
CA PHE A 53 -1.58 -8.59 -5.47
C PHE A 53 -0.08 -8.28 -5.65
N ALA A 54 0.68 -8.18 -4.56
CA ALA A 54 2.12 -7.92 -4.60
C ALA A 54 2.85 -8.98 -5.45
N VAL A 55 2.60 -10.27 -5.19
CA VAL A 55 3.17 -11.38 -5.97
C VAL A 55 2.76 -11.30 -7.44
N GLY A 56 1.49 -11.04 -7.73
CA GLY A 56 1.00 -10.87 -9.10
C GLY A 56 1.69 -9.70 -9.82
N MET A 57 1.90 -8.57 -9.12
CA MET A 57 2.56 -7.39 -9.67
C MET A 57 4.03 -7.64 -10.02
N VAL A 58 4.81 -8.27 -9.12
CA VAL A 58 6.23 -8.55 -9.39
C VAL A 58 6.43 -9.61 -10.48
N LYS A 59 5.47 -10.51 -10.67
CA LYS A 59 5.48 -11.45 -11.80
C LYS A 59 5.13 -10.79 -13.13
N LYS A 60 4.30 -9.74 -13.10
CA LYS A 60 3.89 -9.00 -14.29
C LYS A 60 4.87 -7.91 -14.70
N THR A 61 5.61 -7.35 -13.74
CA THR A 61 6.49 -6.19 -13.93
C THR A 61 7.94 -6.62 -13.76
N GLU A 62 8.70 -6.60 -14.85
CA GLU A 62 10.12 -6.91 -14.80
C GLU A 62 10.89 -5.86 -13.99
N GLU A 63 11.94 -6.31 -13.30
CA GLU A 63 12.93 -5.48 -12.56
C GLU A 63 12.36 -4.51 -11.51
N VAL A 64 11.12 -4.66 -11.09
CA VAL A 64 10.53 -3.82 -10.05
C VAL A 64 11.10 -4.13 -8.66
N CYS A 65 11.20 -3.11 -7.82
CA CYS A 65 11.46 -3.21 -6.38
C CYS A 65 10.14 -2.98 -5.65
N TYR A 66 9.51 -4.03 -5.15
CA TYR A 66 8.17 -3.96 -4.59
C TYR A 66 8.19 -4.07 -3.06
N PHE A 67 7.69 -3.05 -2.38
CA PHE A 67 7.45 -3.09 -0.95
C PHE A 67 5.96 -3.27 -0.68
N ALA A 68 5.62 -4.31 0.09
CA ALA A 68 4.26 -4.64 0.48
C ALA A 68 4.09 -4.42 1.98
N MET A 69 3.46 -3.31 2.37
CA MET A 69 3.23 -2.97 3.77
C MET A 69 1.92 -3.55 4.27
N GLU A 70 1.98 -4.22 5.43
CA GLU A 70 0.80 -4.73 6.14
C GLU A 70 1.03 -4.66 7.65
N ARG A 71 0.04 -4.15 8.38
CA ARG A 71 0.15 -3.98 9.85
C ARG A 71 -0.12 -5.26 10.63
N VAL A 72 -0.82 -6.23 10.02
CA VAL A 72 -1.24 -7.47 10.68
C VAL A 72 -0.24 -8.57 10.37
N SER A 73 0.64 -8.88 11.31
CA SER A 73 1.69 -9.90 11.15
C SER A 73 1.15 -11.27 10.72
N ASP A 74 -0.02 -11.69 11.21
CA ASP A 74 -0.69 -12.92 10.77
C ASP A 74 -1.04 -12.94 9.26
N CYS A 75 -1.26 -11.78 8.65
CA CYS A 75 -1.42 -11.65 7.19
C CYS A 75 -0.06 -11.81 6.51
N VAL A 76 0.97 -11.15 7.04
CA VAL A 76 2.33 -11.18 6.47
C VAL A 76 2.92 -12.58 6.50
N VAL A 77 2.64 -13.42 7.52
CA VAL A 77 3.00 -14.86 7.51
C VAL A 77 2.55 -15.52 6.21
N LEU A 78 1.28 -15.36 5.87
CA LEU A 78 0.71 -15.99 4.67
C LEU A 78 1.27 -15.37 3.38
N ALA A 79 1.51 -14.07 3.40
CA ALA A 79 2.06 -13.33 2.26
C ALA A 79 3.51 -13.73 1.98
N ALA A 80 4.34 -13.86 3.01
CA ALA A 80 5.73 -14.26 2.89
C ALA A 80 5.86 -15.72 2.42
N GLU A 81 5.03 -16.63 2.96
CA GLU A 81 4.97 -18.03 2.49
C GLU A 81 4.52 -18.13 1.02
N LEU A 82 3.55 -17.28 0.61
CA LEU A 82 3.16 -17.19 -0.79
C LEU A 82 4.33 -16.73 -1.65
N ALA A 83 5.02 -15.66 -1.27
CA ALA A 83 6.16 -15.12 -1.99
C ALA A 83 7.31 -16.13 -2.09
N ALA A 84 7.60 -16.87 -1.02
CA ALA A 84 8.61 -17.91 -0.98
C ALA A 84 8.28 -19.07 -1.94
N ARG A 85 7.02 -19.52 -1.93
CA ARG A 85 6.55 -20.56 -2.86
C ARG A 85 6.65 -20.11 -4.32
N GLU A 86 6.41 -18.84 -4.59
CA GLU A 86 6.43 -18.26 -5.94
C GLU A 86 7.83 -17.79 -6.39
N GLY A 87 8.84 -17.85 -5.50
CA GLY A 87 10.24 -17.55 -5.82
C GLY A 87 10.53 -16.11 -6.21
N VAL A 88 9.86 -15.13 -5.59
CA VAL A 88 9.92 -13.70 -5.99
C VAL A 88 10.83 -12.84 -5.09
N ILE A 89 11.87 -13.44 -4.47
CA ILE A 89 12.76 -12.77 -3.50
C ILE A 89 13.49 -11.56 -4.08
N ASP A 90 13.86 -11.60 -5.35
CA ASP A 90 14.65 -10.54 -5.99
C ASP A 90 13.85 -9.25 -6.23
N SER A 91 12.52 -9.29 -6.02
CA SER A 91 11.63 -8.18 -6.37
C SER A 91 10.62 -7.81 -5.28
N LEU A 92 10.50 -8.57 -4.18
CA LEU A 92 9.47 -8.35 -3.16
C LEU A 92 10.02 -8.36 -1.74
N ARG A 93 9.63 -7.34 -0.95
CA ARG A 93 9.82 -7.29 0.50
C ARG A 93 8.54 -6.90 1.20
N PHE A 94 8.24 -7.56 2.32
CA PHE A 94 7.14 -7.19 3.20
C PHE A 94 7.64 -6.31 4.34
N VAL A 95 6.86 -5.28 4.66
CA VAL A 95 7.10 -4.36 5.79
C VAL A 95 5.95 -4.54 6.78
N ILE A 96 6.27 -5.00 8.00
CA ILE A 96 5.26 -5.13 9.07
C ILE A 96 5.19 -3.80 9.79
N ASP A 97 4.35 -2.91 9.30
CA ASP A 97 4.17 -1.57 9.87
C ASP A 97 2.84 -0.96 9.41
N ASN A 98 2.61 0.25 9.85
CA ASN A 98 1.39 0.99 9.58
C ASN A 98 1.69 2.24 8.73
N ALA A 99 0.67 2.72 8.00
CA ALA A 99 0.80 3.87 7.11
C ALA A 99 1.18 5.19 7.82
N ASP A 100 1.05 5.26 9.15
CA ASP A 100 1.49 6.42 9.92
C ASP A 100 3.02 6.58 9.91
N ASN A 101 3.77 5.51 9.65
CA ASN A 101 5.24 5.47 9.71
C ASN A 101 5.92 5.53 8.33
N LEU A 102 5.18 5.77 7.26
CA LEU A 102 5.73 5.73 5.90
C LEU A 102 6.91 6.68 5.67
N LEU A 103 6.86 7.90 6.21
CA LEU A 103 7.94 8.88 6.07
C LEU A 103 9.15 8.61 6.98
N THR A 104 9.02 7.70 7.95
CA THR A 104 10.20 7.21 8.69
C THR A 104 10.92 6.10 7.94
N ILE A 105 10.25 5.43 7.01
CA ILE A 105 10.79 4.30 6.23
C ILE A 105 11.33 4.75 4.88
N PHE A 106 10.60 5.62 4.18
CA PHE A 106 10.94 6.07 2.83
C PHE A 106 11.15 7.58 2.80
N ALA A 107 12.24 8.03 2.20
CA ALA A 107 12.47 9.43 1.96
C ALA A 107 11.52 10.00 0.89
N PRO A 108 11.19 11.30 0.93
CA PRO A 108 10.38 11.93 -0.10
C PRO A 108 10.95 11.76 -1.51
N GLY A 109 10.07 11.57 -2.50
CA GLY A 109 10.44 11.46 -3.91
C GLY A 109 11.18 10.17 -4.28
N THR A 110 10.98 9.07 -3.55
CA THR A 110 11.68 7.80 -3.79
C THR A 110 10.80 6.69 -4.36
N VAL A 111 9.49 6.88 -4.43
CA VAL A 111 8.52 5.87 -4.86
C VAL A 111 7.94 6.23 -6.23
N ASP A 112 7.88 5.26 -7.15
CA ASP A 112 7.32 5.45 -8.49
C ASP A 112 5.82 5.18 -8.53
N ARG A 113 5.34 4.18 -7.78
CA ARG A 113 3.90 3.85 -7.69
C ARG A 113 3.48 3.47 -6.28
N ILE A 114 2.28 3.93 -5.89
CA ILE A 114 1.62 3.52 -4.65
C ILE A 114 0.28 2.86 -4.98
N PHE A 115 -0.01 1.74 -4.31
CA PHE A 115 -1.25 0.99 -4.49
C PHE A 115 -2.02 0.92 -3.18
N LEU A 116 -3.32 1.25 -3.26
CA LEU A 116 -4.30 1.06 -2.19
C LEU A 116 -5.40 0.14 -2.73
N ASN A 117 -5.47 -1.08 -2.24
CA ASN A 117 -6.44 -2.06 -2.70
C ASN A 117 -7.40 -2.44 -1.56
N PHE A 118 -8.69 -2.13 -1.70
CA PHE A 118 -9.78 -2.55 -0.80
C PHE A 118 -9.54 -2.22 0.68
N SER A 119 -9.00 -1.01 0.93
CA SER A 119 -8.78 -0.53 2.30
C SER A 119 -10.09 -0.36 3.07
N ASP A 120 -10.01 -0.43 4.40
CA ASP A 120 -11.17 -0.31 5.30
C ASP A 120 -11.93 1.01 5.07
N PRO A 121 -13.26 0.97 4.80
CA PRO A 121 -14.04 2.17 4.47
C PRO A 121 -14.37 3.04 5.70
N TRP A 122 -14.22 2.52 6.91
CA TRP A 122 -14.52 3.25 8.16
C TRP A 122 -15.82 4.07 8.05
N SER A 123 -16.96 3.39 7.90
CA SER A 123 -18.26 3.96 7.49
C SER A 123 -18.77 5.08 8.40
N LYS A 124 -18.38 5.13 9.68
CA LYS A 124 -18.80 6.21 10.60
C LYS A 124 -18.02 7.50 10.30
N LYS A 125 -18.72 8.63 10.20
CA LYS A 125 -18.12 9.97 9.94
C LYS A 125 -16.97 10.30 10.89
N GLY A 126 -17.08 10.00 12.18
CA GLY A 126 -16.02 10.26 13.17
C GLY A 126 -14.72 9.47 12.94
N TYR A 127 -14.72 8.48 12.04
CA TYR A 127 -13.56 7.69 11.70
C TYR A 127 -12.95 8.04 10.33
N ALA A 128 -13.44 9.10 9.67
CA ALA A 128 -12.95 9.50 8.35
C ALA A 128 -11.41 9.64 8.31
N LYS A 129 -10.80 10.19 9.36
CA LYS A 129 -9.33 10.32 9.48
C LYS A 129 -8.56 8.99 9.50
N ARG A 130 -9.23 7.84 9.66
CA ARG A 130 -8.62 6.50 9.63
C ARG A 130 -8.58 5.90 8.22
N ARG A 131 -9.33 6.48 7.27
CA ARG A 131 -9.34 6.03 5.88
C ARG A 131 -7.98 6.30 5.26
N LEU A 132 -7.39 5.31 4.62
CA LEU A 132 -6.10 5.47 3.93
C LEU A 132 -6.17 6.47 2.76
N THR A 133 -7.37 6.83 2.31
CA THR A 133 -7.60 7.84 1.28
C THR A 133 -7.99 9.23 1.84
N HIS A 134 -7.93 9.43 3.16
CA HIS A 134 -8.10 10.77 3.74
C HIS A 134 -6.91 11.66 3.33
N ARG A 135 -7.15 12.97 3.07
CA ARG A 135 -6.14 13.94 2.61
C ARG A 135 -4.85 13.94 3.45
N ARG A 136 -4.91 13.61 4.73
CA ARG A 136 -3.71 13.51 5.57
C ARG A 136 -2.74 12.42 5.09
N TYR A 137 -3.25 11.27 4.62
CA TYR A 137 -2.44 10.21 4.03
C TYR A 137 -2.12 10.49 2.57
N LEU A 138 -3.06 11.06 1.80
CA LEU A 138 -2.78 11.49 0.43
C LEU A 138 -1.61 12.48 0.39
N ALA A 139 -1.50 13.38 1.38
CA ALA A 139 -0.34 14.27 1.51
C ALA A 139 0.97 13.50 1.71
N VAL A 140 0.98 12.45 2.54
CA VAL A 140 2.14 11.56 2.69
C VAL A 140 2.49 10.89 1.36
N TYR A 141 1.50 10.33 0.67
CA TYR A 141 1.73 9.64 -0.60
C TYR A 141 2.28 10.57 -1.68
N MET A 142 1.73 11.78 -1.78
CA MET A 142 2.25 12.78 -2.73
C MET A 142 3.68 13.21 -2.40
N ASN A 143 4.09 13.21 -1.13
CA ASN A 143 5.49 13.47 -0.77
C ASN A 143 6.40 12.28 -1.12
N LEU A 144 5.96 11.04 -0.90
CA LEU A 144 6.74 9.85 -1.21
C LEU A 144 6.95 9.64 -2.72
N LEU A 145 5.92 9.95 -3.51
CA LEU A 145 5.98 9.79 -4.96
C LEU A 145 7.02 10.70 -5.59
N LYS A 146 7.76 10.18 -6.56
CA LYS A 146 8.51 10.99 -7.53
C LYS A 146 7.56 11.89 -8.31
N ASP A 147 8.05 12.96 -8.89
CA ASP A 147 7.28 13.73 -9.86
C ASP A 147 6.89 12.84 -11.05
N GLY A 148 5.63 12.86 -11.44
CA GLY A 148 5.06 11.92 -12.41
C GLY A 148 4.70 10.53 -11.83
N GLY A 149 5.03 10.26 -10.57
CA GLY A 149 4.67 9.01 -9.89
C GLY A 149 3.15 8.85 -9.72
N ILE A 150 2.68 7.61 -9.61
CA ILE A 150 1.25 7.29 -9.68
C ILE A 150 0.76 6.69 -8.35
N LEU A 151 -0.32 7.26 -7.81
CA LEU A 151 -1.16 6.61 -6.81
C LEU A 151 -2.33 5.92 -7.51
N GLN A 152 -2.54 4.62 -7.28
CA GLN A 152 -3.71 3.88 -7.72
C GLN A 152 -4.55 3.42 -6.53
N PHE A 153 -5.84 3.62 -6.60
CA PHE A 153 -6.79 3.17 -5.59
C PHE A 153 -7.90 2.33 -6.21
N LYS A 154 -8.18 1.16 -5.61
CA LYS A 154 -9.30 0.27 -5.97
C LYS A 154 -10.18 0.00 -4.77
N THR A 155 -11.51 -0.01 -4.98
CA THR A 155 -12.50 -0.37 -3.96
C THR A 155 -13.84 -0.79 -4.57
N ASP A 156 -14.53 -1.72 -3.93
CA ASP A 156 -15.94 -2.06 -4.17
C ASP A 156 -16.90 -1.07 -3.47
N ASN A 157 -16.39 -0.28 -2.50
CA ASN A 157 -17.19 0.61 -1.68
C ASN A 157 -17.36 1.99 -2.35
N VAL A 158 -18.55 2.24 -2.90
CA VAL A 158 -18.89 3.49 -3.58
C VAL A 158 -18.72 4.70 -2.66
N GLY A 159 -19.15 4.61 -1.40
CA GLY A 159 -19.05 5.73 -0.45
C GLY A 159 -17.59 6.08 -0.10
N LEU A 160 -16.69 5.10 -0.04
CA LEU A 160 -15.26 5.36 0.12
C LEU A 160 -14.66 5.95 -1.16
N PHE A 161 -15.13 5.50 -2.32
CA PHE A 161 -14.67 6.02 -3.61
C PHE A 161 -15.04 7.50 -3.79
N ASP A 162 -16.31 7.86 -3.53
CA ASP A 162 -16.79 9.24 -3.60
C ASP A 162 -16.04 10.14 -2.60
N PHE A 163 -15.89 9.70 -1.36
CA PHE A 163 -15.07 10.39 -0.36
C PHE A 163 -13.63 10.63 -0.86
N THR A 164 -13.05 9.64 -1.54
CA THR A 164 -11.68 9.75 -2.04
C THR A 164 -11.57 10.83 -3.12
N LEU A 165 -12.56 10.93 -4.02
CA LEU A 165 -12.62 11.99 -5.02
C LEU A 165 -12.73 13.37 -4.36
N GLU A 166 -13.57 13.53 -3.33
CA GLU A 166 -13.69 14.79 -2.56
C GLU A 166 -12.37 15.18 -1.87
N GLU A 167 -11.66 14.21 -1.30
CA GLU A 167 -10.36 14.45 -0.64
C GLU A 167 -9.27 14.87 -1.64
N ILE A 168 -9.26 14.28 -2.84
CA ILE A 168 -8.35 14.64 -3.94
C ILE A 168 -8.62 16.08 -4.41
N GLU A 169 -9.89 16.42 -4.68
CA GLU A 169 -10.30 17.75 -5.09
C GLU A 169 -9.93 18.81 -4.04
N ALA A 170 -10.17 18.51 -2.76
CA ALA A 170 -9.82 19.41 -1.66
C ALA A 170 -8.30 19.65 -1.52
N MET A 171 -7.45 18.83 -2.11
CA MET A 171 -6.00 19.04 -2.22
C MET A 171 -5.59 19.81 -3.48
N GLY A 172 -6.53 20.23 -4.31
CA GLY A 172 -6.25 20.86 -5.60
C GLY A 172 -5.69 19.90 -6.64
N LEU A 173 -5.92 18.59 -6.46
CA LEU A 173 -5.52 17.54 -7.39
C LEU A 173 -6.72 17.06 -8.21
N ALA A 174 -6.44 16.43 -9.34
CA ALA A 174 -7.44 15.75 -10.14
C ALA A 174 -6.94 14.34 -10.50
N PRO A 175 -7.83 13.33 -10.49
CA PRO A 175 -7.45 12.01 -10.97
C PRO A 175 -7.21 12.03 -12.49
N THR A 176 -6.22 11.28 -12.94
CA THR A 176 -5.93 11.08 -14.37
C THR A 176 -6.76 9.95 -14.98
N VAL A 177 -7.26 9.05 -14.15
CA VAL A 177 -8.16 7.96 -14.53
C VAL A 177 -9.24 7.82 -13.46
N VAL A 178 -10.49 7.65 -13.89
CA VAL A 178 -11.63 7.30 -13.02
C VAL A 178 -12.50 6.30 -13.75
N THR A 179 -12.76 5.15 -13.12
CA THR A 179 -13.77 4.20 -13.59
C THR A 179 -14.57 3.65 -12.41
N ARG A 180 -15.87 3.42 -12.63
CA ARG A 180 -16.75 2.79 -11.63
C ARG A 180 -17.05 1.32 -11.98
N ASP A 181 -16.43 0.84 -13.05
CA ASP A 181 -16.45 -0.56 -13.46
C ASP A 181 -15.11 -0.90 -14.11
N LEU A 182 -14.12 -1.25 -13.28
CA LEU A 182 -12.77 -1.56 -13.72
C LEU A 182 -12.77 -2.72 -14.72
N HIS A 183 -13.55 -3.77 -14.45
CA HIS A 183 -13.52 -4.98 -15.24
C HIS A 183 -14.15 -4.84 -16.63
N SER A 184 -15.01 -3.84 -16.83
CA SER A 184 -15.56 -3.50 -18.15
C SER A 184 -14.78 -2.37 -18.85
N SER A 185 -13.70 -1.88 -18.23
CA SER A 185 -12.88 -0.80 -18.76
C SER A 185 -11.62 -1.31 -19.46
N GLU A 186 -11.00 -0.46 -20.28
CA GLU A 186 -9.70 -0.72 -20.89
C GLU A 186 -8.57 -0.98 -19.88
N TYR A 187 -8.74 -0.48 -18.64
CA TYR A 187 -7.74 -0.60 -17.56
C TYR A 187 -7.68 -1.99 -16.92
N ASP A 188 -8.62 -2.91 -17.21
CA ASP A 188 -8.55 -4.29 -16.72
C ASP A 188 -7.44 -5.10 -17.41
N THR A 189 -7.02 -4.71 -18.60
CA THR A 189 -5.91 -5.37 -19.33
C THR A 189 -4.62 -5.39 -18.52
N ASP A 190 -4.33 -4.28 -17.81
CA ASP A 190 -3.14 -4.16 -16.96
C ASP A 190 -3.40 -4.44 -15.48
N ASN A 191 -4.63 -4.79 -15.14
CA ASN A 191 -5.00 -5.07 -13.77
C ASN A 191 -4.40 -6.40 -13.27
N VAL A 192 -3.94 -6.39 -12.03
CA VAL A 192 -3.70 -7.59 -11.24
C VAL A 192 -4.84 -7.68 -10.24
N ARG A 193 -5.63 -8.76 -10.31
CA ARG A 193 -6.77 -8.93 -9.44
C ARG A 193 -6.33 -9.46 -8.08
N THR A 194 -6.88 -8.89 -7.01
CA THR A 194 -6.71 -9.44 -5.67
C THR A 194 -7.66 -10.62 -5.44
N GLU A 195 -7.38 -11.50 -4.46
CA GLU A 195 -8.35 -12.54 -4.03
C GLU A 195 -9.71 -11.93 -3.62
N TYR A 196 -9.66 -10.74 -3.00
CA TYR A 196 -10.86 -10.01 -2.61
C TYR A 196 -11.65 -9.52 -3.82
N GLU A 197 -10.96 -8.94 -4.79
CA GLU A 197 -11.52 -8.44 -6.03
C GLU A 197 -12.25 -9.54 -6.81
N GLU A 198 -11.63 -10.70 -6.98
CA GLU A 198 -12.25 -11.86 -7.64
C GLU A 198 -13.50 -12.36 -6.90
N ALA A 199 -13.43 -12.42 -5.56
CA ALA A 199 -14.55 -12.87 -4.75
C ALA A 199 -15.78 -11.93 -4.81
N PHE A 200 -15.58 -10.63 -5.04
CA PHE A 200 -16.66 -9.65 -5.13
C PHE A 200 -17.16 -9.48 -6.56
N SER A 201 -16.27 -9.44 -7.53
CA SER A 201 -16.65 -9.36 -8.95
C SER A 201 -17.44 -10.57 -9.43
N SER A 202 -17.11 -11.78 -8.94
CA SER A 202 -17.89 -13.00 -9.22
C SER A 202 -19.34 -12.94 -8.72
N ARG A 203 -19.66 -11.98 -7.83
CA ARG A 203 -21.01 -11.71 -7.31
C ARG A 203 -21.69 -10.54 -8.03
N GLY A 204 -21.10 -10.03 -9.11
CA GLY A 204 -21.63 -8.90 -9.88
C GLY A 204 -21.40 -7.54 -9.22
N VAL A 205 -20.44 -7.43 -8.28
CA VAL A 205 -20.08 -6.14 -7.66
C VAL A 205 -19.03 -5.45 -8.53
N ASN A 206 -19.34 -4.25 -9.01
CA ASN A 206 -18.41 -3.45 -9.78
C ASN A 206 -17.26 -2.95 -8.91
N ILE A 207 -16.06 -2.93 -9.46
CA ILE A 207 -14.87 -2.39 -8.81
C ILE A 207 -14.60 -0.99 -9.33
N ASN A 208 -14.58 -0.02 -8.40
CA ASN A 208 -14.19 1.33 -8.70
C ASN A 208 -12.67 1.45 -8.67
N MET A 209 -12.09 2.19 -9.60
CA MET A 209 -10.66 2.48 -9.64
C MET A 209 -10.42 3.94 -10.04
N LEU A 210 -9.42 4.56 -9.41
CA LEU A 210 -8.87 5.84 -9.86
C LEU A 210 -7.33 5.80 -9.83
N ARG A 211 -6.73 6.69 -10.63
CA ARG A 211 -5.30 6.99 -10.59
C ARG A 211 -5.09 8.49 -10.48
N ILE A 212 -4.08 8.86 -9.70
CA ILE A 212 -3.57 10.24 -9.60
C ILE A 212 -2.12 10.20 -10.03
N CYS A 213 -1.75 11.06 -10.97
CA CYS A 213 -0.35 11.33 -11.28
C CYS A 213 0.09 12.53 -10.44
N LYS A 214 1.19 12.41 -9.70
CA LYS A 214 1.76 13.56 -8.97
C LYS A 214 2.22 14.61 -9.96
N PRO A 215 1.70 15.85 -9.91
CA PRO A 215 2.19 16.91 -10.78
C PRO A 215 3.65 17.26 -10.49
N ILE A 216 4.37 17.67 -11.51
CA ILE A 216 5.77 18.11 -11.37
C ILE A 216 5.84 19.31 -10.41
N GLY A 217 6.73 19.21 -9.42
CA GLY A 217 6.90 20.26 -8.40
C GLY A 217 5.75 20.37 -7.39
N PHE A 218 4.78 19.45 -7.40
CA PHE A 218 3.71 19.46 -6.41
C PHE A 218 4.25 19.18 -5.02
N SER A 219 3.96 20.09 -4.10
CA SER A 219 4.36 19.99 -2.69
C SER A 219 3.16 20.28 -1.79
N VAL A 220 3.01 19.51 -0.74
CA VAL A 220 1.96 19.67 0.26
C VAL A 220 2.50 19.37 1.65
N ALA A 221 2.09 20.20 2.62
CA ALA A 221 2.48 19.98 4.01
C ALA A 221 1.86 18.69 4.57
N VAL A 222 2.70 17.87 5.18
CA VAL A 222 2.24 16.69 5.91
C VAL A 222 1.81 17.10 7.31
N SER A 223 0.72 16.52 7.80
CA SER A 223 0.29 16.73 9.19
C SER A 223 1.43 16.34 10.17
N PRO A 224 1.73 17.15 11.19
CA PRO A 224 2.76 16.84 12.18
C PRO A 224 2.60 15.45 12.82
N GLU A 225 1.37 14.97 12.84
CA GLU A 225 1.03 13.64 13.33
C GLU A 225 1.54 12.48 12.47
N LEU A 226 1.93 12.72 11.23
CA LEU A 226 2.43 11.75 10.26
C LEU A 226 3.86 12.06 9.80
N SER A 227 4.46 13.12 10.35
CA SER A 227 5.86 13.45 10.07
C SER A 227 6.82 12.52 10.82
N ALA A 228 8.04 12.39 10.32
CA ALA A 228 9.03 11.37 10.69
C ALA A 228 9.39 11.23 12.18
N ASP A 229 8.92 12.09 13.06
CA ASP A 229 9.33 12.11 14.48
C ASP A 229 8.31 11.42 15.40
N ARG A 230 8.10 10.11 15.20
CA ARG A 230 7.25 9.31 16.08
C ARG A 230 7.89 8.01 16.56
N SER A 231 9.05 8.11 17.16
CA SER A 231 9.69 7.01 17.88
C SER A 231 8.92 6.50 19.12
N ALA A 232 7.70 6.95 19.39
CA ALA A 232 7.05 6.74 20.67
C ALA A 232 5.66 6.08 20.68
N HIS A 233 5.08 5.67 19.56
CA HIS A 233 3.75 5.01 19.61
C HIS A 233 3.78 3.59 19.08
N ASN A 234 4.36 2.71 19.88
CA ASN A 234 4.23 1.26 19.75
C ASN A 234 2.76 0.85 20.05
N TYR A 235 1.91 0.88 19.04
CA TYR A 235 0.48 0.58 19.14
C TYR A 235 0.19 -0.88 19.56
N TYR A 236 1.22 -1.73 19.59
CA TYR A 236 1.12 -3.15 19.93
C TYR A 236 1.37 -3.46 21.41
N ARG A 237 1.90 -2.53 22.22
CA ARG A 237 2.20 -2.76 23.65
C ARG A 237 1.04 -2.60 24.62
N LYS A 238 -0.16 -2.29 24.19
CA LYS A 238 -1.35 -2.11 25.08
C LYS A 238 -2.41 -3.18 24.89
N ARG A 239 -2.05 -4.45 24.85
CA ARG A 239 -2.98 -5.57 25.02
C ARG A 239 -2.33 -6.77 25.70
N GLU A 240 -1.45 -6.53 26.64
CA GLU A 240 -1.13 -7.47 27.70
C GLU A 240 -1.69 -6.84 29.01
N ASP A 241 -2.99 -7.01 29.23
CA ASP A 241 -3.71 -7.03 30.52
C ASP A 241 -5.15 -7.55 30.25
#